data_9b97002e7e2c850933879931f01a5814
#
_entry.id   9b97002e7e2c850933879931f01a5814
#
_cell.length_a   1.000
_cell.length_b   1.000
_cell.length_c   1.000
_cell.angle_alpha   90.00
_cell.angle_beta   90.00
_cell.angle_gamma   90.00
#
_symmetry.space_group_name_H-M   'P 1'
#
loop_
_entity.id
_entity.type
_entity.pdbx_description
1 polymer ?
#
loop_
_entity_poly.entity_id
_entity_poly.type
_entity_poly.pdbx_seq_one_letter_code
_entity_poly.pdbx_strand_id
1 'polypeptide(L)'
;MSINSSQFTCTKSYKDFPCSHRQWRHEGHCRFVHGYSRSFTFWFSAKTLDINGFVVDFSSLKPLEKKLKNQFDHTFLINKDDPLLSYWEKLHDLQALDLRVMDNVGMEFSSKLIWHWANEYLIQKDKGRTCCWKTESKENNSNGACFEEYPHWYTK
;
A
#
# COMPACT_ATOMS: atom_id res chain seq x y z
N MET A 1 -29.11 7.33 -19.83
CA MET A 1 -28.94 5.95 -19.33
C MET A 1 -27.46 5.63 -19.34
N SER A 2 -26.80 5.56 -18.19
CA SER A 2 -25.40 5.16 -18.12
C SER A 2 -25.34 3.65 -18.42
N ILE A 3 -24.73 3.28 -19.52
CA ILE A 3 -24.41 1.90 -19.81
C ILE A 3 -23.41 1.47 -18.74
N ASN A 4 -23.86 0.67 -17.78
CA ASN A 4 -22.97 -0.01 -16.83
C ASN A 4 -22.09 -0.94 -17.66
N SER A 5 -20.90 -0.49 -18.02
CA SER A 5 -19.94 -1.33 -18.73
C SER A 5 -19.47 -2.41 -17.76
N SER A 6 -19.76 -3.66 -18.05
CA SER A 6 -19.28 -4.81 -17.27
C SER A 6 -17.75 -4.78 -17.19
N GLN A 7 -17.21 -5.09 -16.02
CA GLN A 7 -15.77 -5.17 -15.77
C GLN A 7 -15.43 -6.49 -15.10
N PHE A 8 -14.28 -7.04 -15.44
CA PHE A 8 -13.69 -8.15 -14.71
C PHE A 8 -12.86 -7.59 -13.56
N THR A 9 -12.93 -8.22 -12.40
CA THR A 9 -12.13 -7.84 -11.23
C THR A 9 -11.40 -9.05 -10.67
N CYS A 10 -10.25 -8.81 -10.06
CA CYS A 10 -9.54 -9.81 -9.29
C CYS A 10 -8.83 -9.16 -8.10
N THR A 11 -8.40 -9.97 -7.14
CA THR A 11 -7.72 -9.50 -5.93
C THR A 11 -6.39 -10.21 -5.73
N LYS A 12 -5.42 -9.48 -5.16
CA LYS A 12 -4.17 -10.04 -4.68
C LYS A 12 -3.87 -9.51 -3.29
N SER A 13 -3.62 -10.41 -2.34
CA SER A 13 -3.23 -10.06 -0.97
C SER A 13 -1.79 -10.47 -0.71
N TYR A 14 -1.11 -9.62 0.07
CA TYR A 14 0.22 -9.87 0.62
C TYR A 14 0.13 -9.72 2.13
N LYS A 15 0.76 -10.63 2.87
CA LYS A 15 0.67 -10.71 4.34
C LYS A 15 2.04 -10.78 4.96
N ASP A 16 2.07 -10.66 6.28
CA ASP A 16 3.27 -10.89 7.10
C ASP A 16 4.38 -9.86 6.89
N PHE A 17 4.01 -8.56 6.97
CA PHE A 17 4.94 -7.43 6.99
C PHE A 17 5.05 -6.85 8.41
N PRO A 18 5.86 -7.44 9.30
CA PRO A 18 6.05 -6.91 10.63
C PRO A 18 6.77 -5.57 10.57
N CYS A 19 6.14 -4.53 11.08
CA CYS A 19 6.73 -3.21 11.19
C CYS A 19 6.23 -2.49 12.43
N SER A 20 7.00 -1.52 12.89
CA SER A 20 6.62 -0.66 14.00
C SER A 20 6.42 0.77 13.53
N HIS A 21 5.65 1.54 14.29
CA HIS A 21 5.37 2.94 14.02
C HIS A 21 4.87 3.66 15.26
N ARG A 22 4.73 4.97 15.17
CA ARG A 22 3.99 5.78 16.13
C ARG A 22 3.22 6.90 15.42
N GLN A 23 2.05 7.25 15.96
CA GLN A 23 1.31 8.44 15.60
C GLN A 23 1.51 9.51 16.66
N TRP A 24 2.56 10.30 16.51
CA TRP A 24 3.04 11.20 17.56
C TRP A 24 2.02 12.27 18.02
N ARG A 25 1.07 12.65 17.14
CA ARG A 25 -0.01 13.58 17.45
C ARG A 25 -1.17 12.97 18.23
N HIS A 26 -1.22 11.63 18.29
CA HIS A 26 -2.33 10.95 18.97
C HIS A 26 -2.22 11.14 20.49
N GLU A 27 -3.35 11.44 21.16
CA GLU A 27 -3.39 11.64 22.60
C GLU A 27 -3.32 10.33 23.40
N GLY A 28 -3.73 9.21 22.81
CA GLY A 28 -3.75 7.87 23.40
C GLY A 28 -2.51 7.03 23.09
N HIS A 29 -2.67 5.71 23.16
CA HIS A 29 -1.56 4.74 23.06
C HIS A 29 -0.78 4.78 21.75
N CYS A 30 -1.42 5.17 20.63
CA CYS A 30 -0.76 5.21 19.33
C CYS A 30 0.41 6.19 19.24
N ARG A 31 0.54 7.11 20.23
CA ARG A 31 1.71 8.01 20.33
C ARG A 31 3.01 7.30 20.69
N PHE A 32 2.91 6.14 21.33
CA PHE A 32 4.06 5.30 21.64
C PHE A 32 4.41 4.40 20.48
N VAL A 33 5.67 3.97 20.41
CA VAL A 33 6.10 2.99 19.43
C VAL A 33 5.39 1.67 19.68
N HIS A 34 4.73 1.16 18.66
CA HIS A 34 4.06 -0.14 18.66
C HIS A 34 4.13 -0.75 17.27
N GLY A 35 3.86 -2.03 17.16
CA GLY A 35 3.99 -2.73 15.89
C GLY A 35 2.96 -3.81 15.68
N TYR A 36 2.74 -4.12 14.40
CA TYR A 36 1.84 -5.17 13.91
C TYR A 36 2.46 -5.84 12.69
N SER A 37 1.97 -7.02 12.38
CA SER A 37 2.21 -7.66 11.10
C SER A 37 1.17 -7.18 10.09
N ARG A 38 1.52 -6.17 9.30
CA ARG A 38 0.61 -5.56 8.32
C ARG A 38 0.30 -6.51 7.17
N SER A 39 -0.87 -6.33 6.58
CA SER A 39 -1.22 -6.97 5.31
C SER A 39 -1.84 -5.97 4.35
N PHE A 40 -1.73 -6.26 3.06
CA PHE A 40 -2.15 -5.38 1.98
C PHE A 40 -2.95 -6.17 0.95
N THR A 41 -4.10 -5.63 0.54
CA THR A 41 -4.92 -6.23 -0.52
C THR A 41 -5.17 -5.21 -1.62
N PHE A 42 -5.06 -5.68 -2.85
CA PHE A 42 -5.28 -4.91 -4.08
C PHE A 42 -6.47 -5.48 -4.83
N TRP A 43 -7.34 -4.62 -5.33
CA TRP A 43 -8.42 -4.96 -6.26
C TRP A 43 -8.13 -4.36 -7.62
N PHE A 44 -7.92 -5.23 -8.59
CA PHE A 44 -7.66 -4.86 -9.96
C PHE A 44 -8.93 -4.97 -10.80
N SER A 45 -9.02 -4.16 -11.85
CA SER A 45 -10.13 -4.16 -12.79
C SER A 45 -9.63 -4.03 -14.23
N ALA A 46 -10.32 -4.69 -15.15
CA ALA A 46 -10.10 -4.55 -16.59
C ALA A 46 -11.43 -4.73 -17.34
N LYS A 47 -11.63 -3.99 -18.43
CA LYS A 47 -12.77 -4.20 -19.37
C LYS A 47 -12.58 -5.45 -20.20
N THR A 48 -11.35 -5.74 -20.59
CA THR A 48 -10.98 -6.88 -21.41
C THR A 48 -9.91 -7.71 -20.71
N LEU A 49 -10.01 -9.00 -20.83
CA LEU A 49 -9.00 -9.94 -20.35
C LEU A 49 -7.80 -9.95 -21.30
N ASP A 50 -6.65 -10.39 -20.80
CA ASP A 50 -5.48 -10.65 -21.64
C ASP A 50 -5.65 -11.96 -22.45
N ILE A 51 -4.62 -12.32 -23.21
CA ILE A 51 -4.63 -13.55 -24.04
C ILE A 51 -4.79 -14.84 -23.21
N ASN A 52 -4.45 -14.81 -21.93
CA ASN A 52 -4.59 -15.94 -21.00
C ASN A 52 -5.95 -15.92 -20.26
N GLY A 53 -6.80 -14.93 -20.50
CA GLY A 53 -8.06 -14.76 -19.80
C GLY A 53 -7.91 -14.11 -18.41
N PHE A 54 -6.83 -13.34 -18.15
CA PHE A 54 -6.56 -12.71 -16.86
C PHE A 54 -6.85 -11.21 -16.88
N VAL A 55 -7.35 -10.70 -15.75
CA VAL A 55 -7.35 -9.25 -15.43
C VAL A 55 -5.89 -8.80 -15.32
N VAL A 56 -5.13 -9.45 -14.45
CA VAL A 56 -3.70 -9.23 -14.27
C VAL A 56 -3.02 -10.56 -13.96
N ASP A 57 -1.88 -10.81 -14.58
CA ASP A 57 -1.04 -11.95 -14.20
C ASP A 57 -0.35 -11.68 -12.86
N PHE A 58 -0.71 -12.46 -11.84
CA PHE A 58 -0.17 -12.28 -10.48
C PHE A 58 1.34 -12.51 -10.41
N SER A 59 1.89 -13.34 -11.27
CA SER A 59 3.34 -13.56 -11.33
C SER A 59 4.11 -12.30 -11.70
N SER A 60 3.49 -11.42 -12.47
CA SER A 60 4.05 -10.15 -12.88
C SER A 60 4.06 -9.08 -11.80
N LEU A 61 3.34 -9.27 -10.68
CA LEU A 61 3.27 -8.31 -9.58
C LEU A 61 4.46 -8.38 -8.59
N LYS A 62 5.48 -9.17 -8.87
CA LYS A 62 6.71 -9.26 -8.06
C LYS A 62 7.38 -7.91 -7.77
N PRO A 63 7.45 -6.93 -8.71
CA PRO A 63 7.99 -5.62 -8.41
C PRO A 63 7.20 -4.88 -7.33
N LEU A 64 5.87 -5.02 -7.32
CA LEU A 64 5.00 -4.45 -6.30
C LEU A 64 5.23 -5.11 -4.92
N GLU A 65 5.34 -6.44 -4.88
CA GLU A 65 5.69 -7.18 -3.67
C GLU A 65 7.03 -6.75 -3.09
N LYS A 66 8.05 -6.58 -3.94
CA LYS A 66 9.36 -6.09 -3.54
C LYS A 66 9.29 -4.69 -2.93
N LYS A 67 8.47 -3.80 -3.51
CA LYS A 67 8.26 -2.44 -3.01
C LYS A 67 7.59 -2.46 -1.63
N LEU A 68 6.59 -3.34 -1.43
CA LEU A 68 5.97 -3.57 -0.12
C LEU A 68 6.97 -4.05 0.92
N LYS A 69 7.78 -5.06 0.60
CA LYS A 69 8.81 -5.58 1.50
C LYS A 69 9.80 -4.50 1.91
N ASN A 70 10.31 -3.75 0.95
CA ASN A 70 11.25 -2.67 1.24
C ASN A 70 10.69 -1.59 2.16
N GLN A 71 9.38 -1.33 2.08
CA GLN A 71 8.75 -0.27 2.88
C GLN A 71 8.29 -0.76 4.25
N PHE A 72 7.76 -2.00 4.34
CA PHE A 72 6.98 -2.43 5.49
C PHE A 72 7.54 -3.67 6.21
N ASP A 73 8.51 -4.37 5.64
CA ASP A 73 9.00 -5.61 6.23
C ASP A 73 10.21 -5.35 7.15
N HIS A 74 10.06 -5.60 8.47
CA HIS A 74 11.06 -5.34 9.52
C HIS A 74 11.53 -3.88 9.57
N THR A 75 10.64 -2.93 9.31
CA THR A 75 10.94 -1.49 9.26
C THR A 75 10.31 -0.73 10.42
N PHE A 76 10.83 0.47 10.67
CA PHE A 76 10.25 1.45 11.58
C PHE A 76 9.73 2.65 10.78
N LEU A 77 8.41 2.84 10.81
CA LEU A 77 7.74 3.89 10.06
C LEU A 77 7.55 5.13 10.92
N ILE A 78 7.93 6.29 10.41
CA ILE A 78 7.78 7.56 11.12
C ILE A 78 7.24 8.65 10.21
N ASN A 79 6.43 9.54 10.76
CA ASN A 79 5.98 10.73 10.05
C ASN A 79 7.16 11.69 9.82
N LYS A 80 7.26 12.30 8.65
CA LYS A 80 8.32 13.27 8.30
C LYS A 80 8.38 14.49 9.23
N ASP A 81 7.28 14.78 9.92
CA ASP A 81 7.14 15.89 10.86
C ASP A 81 7.13 15.44 12.33
N ASP A 82 7.58 14.22 12.62
CA ASP A 82 7.74 13.75 13.99
C ASP A 82 8.83 14.57 14.70
N PRO A 83 8.55 15.16 15.88
CA PRO A 83 9.52 15.98 16.58
C PRO A 83 10.76 15.22 17.05
N LEU A 84 10.72 13.89 17.06
CA LEU A 84 11.86 13.02 17.39
C LEU A 84 12.59 12.47 16.15
N LEU A 85 12.29 12.97 14.95
CA LEU A 85 12.85 12.42 13.70
C LEU A 85 14.38 12.32 13.74
N SER A 86 15.06 13.37 14.24
CA SER A 86 16.53 13.38 14.33
C SER A 86 17.11 12.31 15.27
N TYR A 87 16.36 11.87 16.28
CA TYR A 87 16.76 10.76 17.15
C TYR A 87 16.58 9.41 16.46
N TRP A 88 15.50 9.25 15.69
CA TRP A 88 15.24 8.05 14.93
C TRP A 88 16.27 7.86 13.82
N GLU A 89 16.68 8.94 13.15
CA GLU A 89 17.77 8.93 12.16
C GLU A 89 19.09 8.46 12.77
N LYS A 90 19.45 8.96 13.96
CA LYS A 90 20.64 8.51 14.69
C LYS A 90 20.59 7.01 15.03
N LEU A 91 19.42 6.49 15.44
CA LEU A 91 19.26 5.08 15.74
C LEU A 91 19.34 4.24 14.46
N HIS A 92 18.87 4.74 13.32
CA HIS A 92 19.04 4.12 12.03
C HIS A 92 20.53 4.03 11.63
N ASP A 93 21.27 5.12 11.77
CA ASP A 93 22.71 5.18 11.49
C ASP A 93 23.51 4.20 12.36
N LEU A 94 23.07 4.01 13.61
CA LEU A 94 23.60 3.02 14.54
C LEU A 94 23.10 1.58 14.28
N GLN A 95 22.30 1.37 13.21
CA GLN A 95 21.71 0.07 12.84
C GLN A 95 20.81 -0.55 13.92
N ALA A 96 20.22 0.26 14.78
CA ALA A 96 19.28 -0.19 15.81
C ALA A 96 17.84 -0.39 15.26
N LEU A 97 17.53 0.23 14.13
CA LEU A 97 16.25 0.11 13.42
C LEU A 97 16.45 0.42 11.93
N ASP A 98 15.52 -0.06 11.10
CA ASP A 98 15.46 0.26 9.66
C ASP A 98 14.36 1.30 9.40
N LEU A 99 14.76 2.57 9.33
CA LEU A 99 13.87 3.73 9.29
C LEU A 99 13.23 3.91 7.91
N ARG A 100 11.92 4.17 7.90
CA ARG A 100 11.18 4.67 6.74
C ARG A 100 10.40 5.94 7.13
N VAL A 101 10.75 7.04 6.51
CA VAL A 101 10.06 8.33 6.70
C VAL A 101 8.91 8.42 5.71
N MET A 102 7.71 8.73 6.21
CA MET A 102 6.48 8.82 5.44
C MET A 102 5.78 10.16 5.69
N ASP A 103 4.91 10.56 4.76
CA ASP A 103 4.02 11.71 5.00
C ASP A 103 3.04 11.42 6.15
N ASN A 104 2.54 10.19 6.24
CA ASN A 104 1.74 9.69 7.35
C ASN A 104 1.87 8.17 7.46
N VAL A 105 2.02 7.65 8.68
CA VAL A 105 2.20 6.21 8.96
C VAL A 105 0.87 5.46 9.12
N GLY A 106 -0.27 6.16 9.09
CA GLY A 106 -1.61 5.56 9.24
C GLY A 106 -1.99 4.60 8.12
N MET A 107 -2.98 3.76 8.41
CA MET A 107 -3.48 2.77 7.45
C MET A 107 -4.11 3.42 6.22
N GLU A 108 -4.81 4.54 6.39
CA GLU A 108 -5.43 5.30 5.31
C GLU A 108 -4.39 5.80 4.31
N PHE A 109 -3.31 6.39 4.82
CA PHE A 109 -2.23 6.87 3.96
C PHE A 109 -1.46 5.71 3.33
N SER A 110 -1.22 4.64 4.07
CA SER A 110 -0.58 3.43 3.53
C SER A 110 -1.41 2.84 2.39
N SER A 111 -2.75 2.79 2.53
CA SER A 111 -3.64 2.33 1.45
C SER A 111 -3.54 3.21 0.21
N LYS A 112 -3.56 4.54 0.38
CA LYS A 112 -3.39 5.48 -0.74
C LYS A 112 -2.02 5.33 -1.41
N LEU A 113 -0.96 5.17 -0.63
CA LEU A 113 0.40 5.02 -1.11
C LEU A 113 0.57 3.77 -2.00
N ILE A 114 0.06 2.62 -1.54
CA ILE A 114 0.15 1.37 -2.32
C ILE A 114 -0.76 1.40 -3.55
N TRP A 115 -1.87 2.14 -3.52
CA TRP A 115 -2.71 2.39 -4.69
C TRP A 115 -1.93 3.15 -5.78
N HIS A 116 -1.20 4.20 -5.41
CA HIS A 116 -0.32 4.92 -6.34
C HIS A 116 0.72 3.99 -6.95
N TRP A 117 1.42 3.19 -6.14
CA TRP A 117 2.44 2.27 -6.62
C TRP A 117 1.89 1.23 -7.61
N ALA A 118 0.71 0.69 -7.31
CA ALA A 118 0.07 -0.27 -8.19
C ALA A 118 -0.27 0.35 -9.55
N ASN A 119 -0.85 1.55 -9.55
CA ASN A 119 -1.27 2.21 -10.78
C ASN A 119 -0.11 2.77 -11.62
N GLU A 120 0.96 3.29 -10.97
CA GLU A 120 2.21 3.63 -11.66
C GLU A 120 2.82 2.43 -12.38
N TYR A 121 2.80 1.27 -11.73
CA TYR A 121 3.29 0.03 -12.31
C TYR A 121 2.42 -0.43 -13.49
N LEU A 122 1.10 -0.46 -13.31
CA LEU A 122 0.16 -0.97 -14.31
C LEU A 122 0.12 -0.14 -15.58
N ILE A 123 0.14 1.19 -15.47
CA ILE A 123 0.13 2.07 -16.67
C ILE A 123 1.37 1.84 -17.53
N GLN A 124 2.52 1.58 -16.94
CA GLN A 124 3.74 1.28 -17.66
C GLN A 124 3.73 -0.12 -18.27
N LYS A 125 3.14 -1.10 -17.56
CA LYS A 125 3.15 -2.49 -17.94
C LYS A 125 2.20 -2.81 -19.10
N ASP A 126 0.95 -2.36 -19.02
CA ASP A 126 -0.12 -2.76 -19.97
C ASP A 126 -0.86 -1.59 -20.64
N LYS A 127 -0.24 -0.41 -20.59
CA LYS A 127 -0.72 0.84 -21.20
C LYS A 127 -2.15 1.22 -20.76
N GLY A 128 -2.49 0.89 -19.53
CA GLY A 128 -3.76 1.26 -18.92
C GLY A 128 -4.93 0.31 -19.22
N ARG A 129 -4.68 -0.90 -19.72
CA ARG A 129 -5.73 -1.92 -19.84
C ARG A 129 -6.30 -2.31 -18.47
N THR A 130 -5.42 -2.41 -17.46
CA THR A 130 -5.75 -2.78 -16.08
C THR A 130 -5.51 -1.61 -15.14
N CYS A 131 -6.37 -1.43 -14.15
CA CYS A 131 -6.14 -0.50 -13.05
C CYS A 131 -6.30 -1.18 -11.70
N CYS A 132 -5.69 -0.60 -10.68
CA CYS A 132 -6.01 -0.88 -9.28
C CYS A 132 -7.02 0.19 -8.82
N TRP A 133 -8.27 -0.21 -8.57
CA TRP A 133 -9.32 0.72 -8.20
C TRP A 133 -9.55 0.79 -6.69
N LYS A 134 -9.02 -0.19 -5.93
CA LYS A 134 -9.13 -0.23 -4.47
C LYS A 134 -7.91 -0.91 -3.87
N THR A 135 -7.49 -0.41 -2.73
CA THR A 135 -6.48 -1.02 -1.87
C THR A 135 -6.93 -1.03 -0.42
N GLU A 136 -6.43 -1.97 0.33
CA GLU A 136 -6.64 -2.08 1.77
C GLU A 136 -5.30 -2.31 2.46
N SER A 137 -5.09 -1.60 3.57
CA SER A 137 -4.01 -1.85 4.52
C SER A 137 -4.61 -2.25 5.86
N LYS A 138 -4.16 -3.37 6.42
CA LYS A 138 -4.57 -3.83 7.75
C LYS A 138 -3.38 -3.86 8.68
N GLU A 139 -3.58 -3.39 9.89
CA GLU A 139 -2.60 -3.59 10.97
C GLU A 139 -2.78 -4.94 11.67
N ASN A 140 -4.03 -5.45 11.71
CA ASN A 140 -4.40 -6.74 12.29
C ASN A 140 -5.73 -7.23 11.67
N ASN A 141 -6.30 -8.32 12.20
CA ASN A 141 -7.54 -8.89 11.67
C ASN A 141 -8.79 -8.02 11.87
N SER A 142 -8.73 -7.06 12.80
CA SER A 142 -9.89 -6.23 13.17
C SER A 142 -9.82 -4.82 12.60
N ASN A 143 -8.61 -4.28 12.41
CA ASN A 143 -8.39 -2.88 12.06
C ASN A 143 -7.69 -2.75 10.72
N GLY A 144 -8.22 -1.89 9.89
CA GLY A 144 -7.63 -1.57 8.58
C GLY A 144 -8.33 -0.37 7.96
N ALA A 145 -7.78 0.11 6.87
CA ALA A 145 -8.37 1.18 6.06
C ALA A 145 -8.29 0.85 4.58
N CYS A 146 -9.20 1.40 3.81
CA CYS A 146 -9.23 1.28 2.35
C CYS A 146 -9.02 2.64 1.70
N PHE A 147 -8.51 2.60 0.48
CA PHE A 147 -8.54 3.72 -0.47
C PHE A 147 -9.16 3.23 -1.78
N GLU A 148 -10.15 3.97 -2.29
CA GLU A 148 -10.93 3.59 -3.47
C GLU A 148 -10.98 4.77 -4.45
N GLU A 149 -10.39 4.59 -5.61
CA GLU A 149 -10.42 5.55 -6.70
C GLU A 149 -10.07 4.87 -8.02
N TYR A 150 -10.75 5.23 -9.11
CA TYR A 150 -10.30 4.87 -10.45
C TYR A 150 -9.29 5.91 -10.94
N PRO A 151 -8.11 5.48 -11.44
CA PRO A 151 -7.15 6.43 -11.98
C PRO A 151 -7.76 7.26 -13.10
N HIS A 152 -7.38 8.54 -13.20
CA HIS A 152 -7.93 9.47 -14.20
C HIS A 152 -7.77 9.01 -15.66
N TRP A 153 -6.75 8.20 -15.94
CA TRP A 153 -6.48 7.63 -17.26
C TRP A 153 -7.30 6.37 -17.56
N TYR A 154 -7.96 5.79 -16.55
CA TYR A 154 -8.80 4.60 -16.72
C TYR A 154 -10.25 5.01 -16.96
N THR A 155 -10.71 4.89 -18.19
CA THR A 155 -12.11 5.17 -18.54
C THR A 155 -12.98 3.97 -18.21
N LYS A 156 -14.01 4.18 -17.38
CA LYS A 156 -15.04 3.15 -17.07
C LYS A 156 -15.86 2.76 -18.27
#